data_07fd4c7281ed5c8715159777f35803aa
#
_entry.id   07fd4c7281ed5c8715159777f35803aa
#
_cell.length_a   1.000
_cell.length_b   1.000
_cell.length_c   1.000
_cell.angle_alpha   90.00
_cell.angle_beta   90.00
_cell.angle_gamma   90.00
#
_symmetry.space_group_name_H-M   'P 1'
#
loop_
_entity.id
_entity.type
_entity.pdbx_description
1 polymer ?
#
loop_
_entity_poly.entity_id
_entity_poly.type
_entity_poly.pdbx_seq_one_letter_code
_entity_poly.pdbx_strand_id
1 'polypeptide(L)'
;MTTDDSTNSESRDPSAAHRAALPKLEKNMKRIQDLTQRLMGAMSNKRKVPQDLQGPAPELYSKAGTVAFQEMIQNPSKIIEQQIGYWGKTLQHFVDAQQAFGKGELAAPVDDTPTDRRFANPLWQSHPYFNFLKQQYMLNAQAMDKAVTEMEGLDDSEKRRLEFFSHQIVDMLSPTNFLATNPDALTKAVETEGDSLVRGLENMIADLEANDGELVVSLADKSAFTVGENLATTPGEVVFRNHMFELIQYAPSTEKVHTTPLIIFPPWINKFYILDLKAQNSLIKWIVDQGFTLFVVSWANADASSRDIGMTDYVEDGYLTAFETVREICAVKKVNAVGYCIAGTTLSLSLTVMKERGIDYVNSATLFTTLTDFSDRGEVGVFLNDDFVDGIEAEVKEAGFLDSYFMSKTFSYLRSNDLIYQPAIRSYMLGEAPPAFDLLYWNGDGTNLPGKMAIEYLRGLCQNDKFATTGFDVAGISAKIADVEVPICAIACESDHIAAWKSSYQGVQKMGSKDKTFILSGSGHIAGIVNPPTKKKYGYCTNDDLSVSPDGWQAGARQHEGSWWPMWGDWLAKKSGKKIDARTPGSASYPPLAPAPGSYVLRAKVV
;
A
#
# COMPACT_ATOMS: atom_id res chain seq x y z
N MET A 1 -13.72 51.31 57.63
CA MET A 1 -13.67 51.70 56.21
C MET A 1 -13.83 50.45 55.41
N THR A 2 -15.02 50.28 54.89
CA THR A 2 -15.51 49.21 54.09
C THR A 2 -15.09 49.41 52.65
N THR A 3 -14.49 48.44 52.02
CA THR A 3 -14.42 48.35 50.55
C THR A 3 -15.11 47.10 50.10
N ASP A 4 -16.22 47.35 49.45
CA ASP A 4 -17.11 46.46 48.77
C ASP A 4 -16.40 45.97 47.47
N ASP A 5 -16.29 44.66 47.30
CA ASP A 5 -15.78 44.04 46.06
C ASP A 5 -16.91 43.20 45.46
N SER A 6 -17.74 43.87 44.66
CA SER A 6 -18.82 43.28 43.91
C SER A 6 -18.28 42.54 42.68
N THR A 7 -18.15 41.23 42.76
CA THR A 7 -17.93 40.35 41.64
C THR A 7 -19.16 40.35 40.72
N ASN A 8 -19.01 40.97 39.56
CA ASN A 8 -19.99 41.01 38.50
C ASN A 8 -20.02 39.66 37.78
N SER A 9 -20.90 38.76 38.17
CA SER A 9 -21.21 37.55 37.43
C SER A 9 -22.15 37.93 36.26
N GLU A 10 -21.59 38.17 35.08
CA GLU A 10 -22.39 38.23 33.86
C GLU A 10 -23.15 36.90 33.67
N SER A 11 -24.43 36.90 34.01
CA SER A 11 -25.36 35.84 33.64
C SER A 11 -25.54 35.88 32.11
N ARG A 12 -24.89 34.97 31.41
CA ARG A 12 -25.14 34.76 29.97
C ARG A 12 -26.61 34.39 29.80
N ASP A 13 -27.36 35.28 29.16
CA ASP A 13 -28.78 35.08 28.84
C ASP A 13 -28.93 33.86 27.90
N PRO A 14 -29.54 32.73 28.34
CA PRO A 14 -29.73 31.55 27.52
C PRO A 14 -30.54 31.81 26.23
N SER A 15 -31.39 32.86 26.24
CA SER A 15 -32.22 33.25 25.11
C SER A 15 -31.41 33.93 23.99
N ALA A 16 -30.33 34.62 24.34
CA ALA A 16 -29.43 35.26 23.36
C ALA A 16 -28.56 34.22 22.62
N ALA A 17 -28.05 33.22 23.32
CA ALA A 17 -27.33 32.09 22.72
C ALA A 17 -28.24 31.27 21.80
N HIS A 18 -29.50 31.05 22.18
CA HIS A 18 -30.47 30.33 21.36
C HIS A 18 -30.83 31.11 20.07
N ARG A 19 -31.00 32.45 20.15
CA ARG A 19 -31.26 33.30 18.97
C ARG A 19 -30.05 33.38 18.00
N ALA A 20 -28.83 33.31 18.50
CA ALA A 20 -27.62 33.30 17.65
C ALA A 20 -27.42 31.94 16.94
N ALA A 21 -27.94 30.84 17.48
CA ALA A 21 -27.85 29.50 16.90
C ALA A 21 -28.85 29.25 15.74
N LEU A 22 -29.98 29.95 15.71
CA LEU A 22 -31.04 29.75 14.69
C LEU A 22 -30.58 29.95 13.24
N PRO A 23 -29.87 31.03 12.87
CA PRO A 23 -29.43 31.23 11.48
C PRO A 23 -28.43 30.15 10.99
N LYS A 24 -27.60 29.62 11.92
CA LYS A 24 -26.64 28.55 11.60
C LYS A 24 -27.36 27.21 11.40
N LEU A 25 -28.37 26.94 12.24
CA LEU A 25 -29.20 25.75 12.10
C LEU A 25 -29.97 25.77 10.77
N GLU A 26 -30.62 26.89 10.41
CA GLU A 26 -31.33 27.04 9.12
C GLU A 26 -30.37 26.85 7.93
N LYS A 27 -29.18 27.43 7.98
CA LYS A 27 -28.14 27.25 6.98
C LYS A 27 -27.74 25.77 6.83
N ASN A 28 -27.52 25.09 7.96
CA ASN A 28 -27.14 23.68 7.95
C ASN A 28 -28.28 22.78 7.46
N MET A 29 -29.52 23.07 7.80
CA MET A 29 -30.69 22.33 7.28
C MET A 29 -30.81 22.46 5.76
N LYS A 30 -30.60 23.66 5.20
CA LYS A 30 -30.61 23.85 3.75
C LYS A 30 -29.47 23.07 3.07
N ARG A 31 -28.26 23.12 3.63
CA ARG A 31 -27.13 22.31 3.13
C ARG A 31 -27.48 20.82 3.15
N ILE A 32 -28.08 20.31 4.22
CA ILE A 32 -28.48 18.89 4.32
C ILE A 32 -29.52 18.52 3.26
N GLN A 33 -30.48 19.40 2.93
CA GLN A 33 -31.43 19.14 1.84
C GLN A 33 -30.73 18.99 0.48
N ASP A 34 -29.85 19.93 0.14
CA ASP A 34 -29.08 19.88 -1.12
C ASP A 34 -28.20 18.61 -1.16
N LEU A 35 -27.56 18.28 -0.05
CA LEU A 35 -26.73 17.08 0.10
C LEU A 35 -27.54 15.78 -0.04
N THR A 36 -28.76 15.73 0.44
CA THR A 36 -29.62 14.56 0.30
C THR A 36 -29.95 14.28 -1.17
N GLN A 37 -30.18 15.32 -1.99
CA GLN A 37 -30.41 15.15 -3.42
C GLN A 37 -29.16 14.64 -4.14
N ARG A 38 -27.98 15.18 -3.84
CA ARG A 38 -26.71 14.74 -4.39
C ARG A 38 -26.41 13.29 -4.02
N LEU A 39 -26.65 12.92 -2.76
CA LEU A 39 -26.48 11.54 -2.28
C LEU A 39 -27.33 10.55 -3.06
N MET A 40 -28.61 10.86 -3.28
CA MET A 40 -29.48 10.00 -4.10
C MET A 40 -28.98 9.88 -5.54
N GLY A 41 -28.49 10.97 -6.12
CA GLY A 41 -27.88 10.98 -7.46
C GLY A 41 -26.62 10.09 -7.53
N ALA A 42 -25.71 10.25 -6.59
CA ALA A 42 -24.47 9.46 -6.51
C ALA A 42 -24.75 7.96 -6.34
N MET A 43 -25.68 7.60 -5.45
CA MET A 43 -26.05 6.18 -5.20
C MET A 43 -26.76 5.52 -6.39
N SER A 44 -27.46 6.28 -7.25
CA SER A 44 -28.12 5.73 -8.45
C SER A 44 -27.13 5.27 -9.53
N ASN A 45 -25.91 5.78 -9.51
CA ASN A 45 -24.84 5.49 -10.47
C ASN A 45 -23.86 4.40 -9.98
N LYS A 46 -24.23 3.69 -8.92
CA LYS A 46 -23.33 2.73 -8.27
C LYS A 46 -22.83 1.66 -9.26
N ARG A 47 -21.50 1.53 -9.34
CA ARG A 47 -20.81 0.47 -10.08
C ARG A 47 -21.26 -0.91 -9.56
N LYS A 48 -21.58 -1.83 -10.49
CA LYS A 48 -21.86 -3.22 -10.14
C LYS A 48 -20.54 -3.98 -10.04
N VAL A 49 -20.10 -4.25 -8.82
CA VAL A 49 -18.93 -5.10 -8.56
C VAL A 49 -19.40 -6.56 -8.47
N PRO A 50 -18.78 -7.50 -9.20
CA PRO A 50 -19.08 -8.93 -9.07
C PRO A 50 -18.99 -9.40 -7.61
N GLN A 51 -19.88 -10.33 -7.22
CA GLN A 51 -19.98 -10.78 -5.83
C GLN A 51 -18.66 -11.42 -5.36
N ASP A 52 -17.98 -12.16 -6.22
CA ASP A 52 -16.72 -12.86 -5.94
C ASP A 52 -15.55 -11.89 -5.65
N LEU A 53 -15.68 -10.62 -6.04
CA LEU A 53 -14.71 -9.55 -5.77
C LEU A 53 -15.07 -8.66 -4.58
N GLN A 54 -16.18 -8.95 -3.87
CA GLN A 54 -16.62 -8.18 -2.71
C GLN A 54 -16.09 -8.73 -1.37
N GLY A 55 -15.64 -9.98 -1.34
CA GLY A 55 -15.13 -10.63 -0.13
C GLY A 55 -14.86 -12.13 -0.37
N PRO A 56 -14.55 -12.89 0.68
CA PRO A 56 -14.36 -14.32 0.54
C PRO A 56 -15.67 -15.02 0.17
N ALA A 57 -15.54 -16.07 -0.63
CA ALA A 57 -16.69 -16.89 -0.99
C ALA A 57 -17.41 -17.46 0.24
N PRO A 58 -18.74 -17.57 0.23
CA PRO A 58 -19.54 -18.11 1.35
C PRO A 58 -19.08 -19.49 1.81
N GLU A 59 -18.45 -20.26 0.93
CA GLU A 59 -17.90 -21.60 1.17
C GLU A 59 -16.84 -21.61 2.27
N LEU A 60 -16.01 -20.56 2.36
CA LEU A 60 -15.01 -20.45 3.43
C LEU A 60 -15.68 -20.43 4.82
N TYR A 61 -16.71 -19.61 4.98
CA TYR A 61 -17.44 -19.51 6.25
C TYR A 61 -18.28 -20.77 6.53
N SER A 62 -18.86 -21.38 5.50
CA SER A 62 -19.60 -22.64 5.62
C SER A 62 -18.67 -23.78 6.06
N LYS A 63 -17.48 -23.87 5.47
CA LYS A 63 -16.46 -24.85 5.86
C LYS A 63 -15.98 -24.60 7.29
N ALA A 64 -15.65 -23.36 7.64
CA ALA A 64 -15.27 -23.00 8.99
C ALA A 64 -16.37 -23.33 10.02
N GLY A 65 -17.63 -23.04 9.69
CA GLY A 65 -18.78 -23.42 10.51
C GLY A 65 -18.94 -24.93 10.69
N THR A 66 -18.72 -25.71 9.62
CA THR A 66 -18.74 -27.17 9.67
C THR A 66 -17.62 -27.72 10.56
N VAL A 67 -16.40 -27.19 10.41
CA VAL A 67 -15.24 -27.56 11.22
C VAL A 67 -15.48 -27.22 12.69
N ALA A 68 -15.97 -26.01 12.99
CA ALA A 68 -16.31 -25.60 14.36
C ALA A 68 -17.38 -26.50 14.98
N PHE A 69 -18.41 -26.90 14.18
CA PHE A 69 -19.44 -27.82 14.62
C PHE A 69 -18.90 -29.25 14.90
N GLN A 70 -18.00 -29.75 14.05
CA GLN A 70 -17.32 -31.01 14.27
C GLN A 70 -16.45 -30.99 15.53
N GLU A 71 -15.69 -29.91 15.73
CA GLU A 71 -14.87 -29.73 16.94
C GLU A 71 -15.74 -29.67 18.21
N MET A 72 -16.90 -29.02 18.15
CA MET A 72 -17.87 -28.99 19.24
C MET A 72 -18.36 -30.40 19.63
N ILE A 73 -18.56 -31.27 18.64
CA ILE A 73 -18.96 -32.66 18.90
C ILE A 73 -17.81 -33.50 19.44
N GLN A 74 -16.60 -33.33 18.88
CA GLN A 74 -15.42 -34.15 19.25
C GLN A 74 -14.77 -33.71 20.56
N ASN A 75 -14.73 -32.40 20.82
CA ASN A 75 -14.07 -31.77 21.97
C ASN A 75 -14.99 -30.81 22.73
N PRO A 76 -16.16 -31.26 23.24
CA PRO A 76 -17.15 -30.39 23.85
C PRO A 76 -16.61 -29.67 25.10
N SER A 77 -15.70 -30.30 25.85
CA SER A 77 -15.09 -29.70 27.05
C SER A 77 -14.25 -28.44 26.72
N LYS A 78 -13.49 -28.45 25.62
CA LYS A 78 -12.70 -27.29 25.16
C LYS A 78 -13.61 -26.12 24.82
N ILE A 79 -14.68 -26.37 24.07
CA ILE A 79 -15.65 -25.35 23.70
C ILE A 79 -16.38 -24.79 24.92
N ILE A 80 -16.82 -25.66 25.84
CA ILE A 80 -17.47 -25.23 27.09
C ILE A 80 -16.53 -24.37 27.92
N GLU A 81 -15.27 -24.75 28.07
CA GLU A 81 -14.26 -23.98 28.81
C GLU A 81 -14.05 -22.59 28.19
N GLN A 82 -13.92 -22.52 26.87
CA GLN A 82 -13.82 -21.24 26.14
C GLN A 82 -15.06 -20.36 26.36
N GLN A 83 -16.26 -20.94 26.25
CA GLN A 83 -17.52 -20.24 26.47
C GLN A 83 -17.66 -19.74 27.92
N ILE A 84 -17.35 -20.58 28.91
CA ILE A 84 -17.36 -20.19 30.33
C ILE A 84 -16.36 -19.07 30.58
N GLY A 85 -15.15 -19.17 30.02
CA GLY A 85 -14.12 -18.14 30.13
C GLY A 85 -14.56 -16.79 29.52
N TYR A 86 -15.17 -16.81 28.34
CA TYR A 86 -15.72 -15.62 27.69
C TYR A 86 -16.86 -15.01 28.50
N TRP A 87 -17.87 -15.80 28.86
CA TRP A 87 -19.01 -15.32 29.64
C TRP A 87 -18.61 -14.85 31.04
N GLY A 88 -17.65 -15.51 31.68
CA GLY A 88 -17.10 -15.10 32.97
C GLY A 88 -16.47 -13.70 32.91
N LYS A 89 -15.62 -13.45 31.90
CA LYS A 89 -15.02 -12.13 31.68
C LYS A 89 -16.05 -11.06 31.32
N THR A 90 -16.99 -11.40 30.44
CA THR A 90 -18.08 -10.47 30.04
C THR A 90 -18.97 -10.10 31.20
N LEU A 91 -19.33 -11.06 32.06
CA LEU A 91 -20.15 -10.81 33.26
C LEU A 91 -19.36 -9.97 34.28
N GLN A 92 -18.10 -10.27 34.53
CA GLN A 92 -17.25 -9.47 35.41
C GLN A 92 -17.18 -8.03 34.91
N HIS A 93 -16.87 -7.85 33.64
CA HIS A 93 -16.82 -6.53 33.03
C HIS A 93 -18.16 -5.76 33.14
N PHE A 94 -19.31 -6.45 32.95
CA PHE A 94 -20.63 -5.83 33.12
C PHE A 94 -20.87 -5.42 34.55
N VAL A 95 -20.52 -6.26 35.53
CA VAL A 95 -20.69 -5.95 36.97
C VAL A 95 -19.79 -4.76 37.36
N ASP A 96 -18.54 -4.71 36.90
CA ASP A 96 -17.61 -3.63 37.21
C ASP A 96 -18.10 -2.30 36.60
N ALA A 97 -18.60 -2.33 35.36
CA ALA A 97 -19.21 -1.15 34.74
C ALA A 97 -20.48 -0.69 35.49
N GLN A 98 -21.35 -1.63 35.86
CA GLN A 98 -22.58 -1.31 36.61
C GLN A 98 -22.28 -0.70 38.00
N GLN A 99 -21.24 -1.19 38.67
CA GLN A 99 -20.79 -0.62 39.95
C GLN A 99 -20.22 0.80 39.77
N ALA A 100 -19.45 1.06 38.71
CA ALA A 100 -18.95 2.39 38.38
C ALA A 100 -20.10 3.38 38.12
N PHE A 101 -21.08 2.97 37.31
CA PHE A 101 -22.29 3.78 37.06
C PHE A 101 -23.13 4.01 38.33
N GLY A 102 -23.27 2.99 39.18
CA GLY A 102 -24.13 3.06 40.40
C GLY A 102 -23.56 3.93 41.52
N LYS A 103 -22.23 4.12 41.57
CA LYS A 103 -21.57 4.96 42.57
C LYS A 103 -21.66 6.46 42.26
N GLY A 104 -22.16 6.84 41.07
CA GLY A 104 -22.21 8.24 40.65
C GLY A 104 -20.81 8.87 40.45
N GLU A 105 -19.77 8.11 40.64
CA GLU A 105 -18.39 8.50 40.29
C GLU A 105 -18.18 8.27 38.82
N LEU A 106 -17.77 9.31 38.09
CA LEU A 106 -17.41 9.20 36.65
C LEU A 106 -16.06 8.50 36.46
N ALA A 107 -15.62 7.69 37.40
CA ALA A 107 -14.40 6.90 37.33
C ALA A 107 -14.69 5.55 36.64
N ALA A 108 -14.02 5.30 35.53
CA ALA A 108 -14.10 4.02 34.84
C ALA A 108 -13.36 2.91 35.61
N PRO A 109 -13.76 1.64 35.44
CA PRO A 109 -12.97 0.49 35.91
C PRO A 109 -11.54 0.49 35.32
N VAL A 110 -10.64 -0.21 36.02
CA VAL A 110 -9.25 -0.42 35.50
C VAL A 110 -9.32 -1.15 34.18
N ASP A 111 -8.52 -0.68 33.25
CA ASP A 111 -8.44 -1.19 31.88
C ASP A 111 -7.08 -1.89 31.66
N ASP A 112 -7.09 -3.21 31.71
CA ASP A 112 -5.92 -4.07 31.49
C ASP A 112 -5.80 -4.54 30.01
N THR A 113 -6.60 -3.95 29.09
CA THR A 113 -6.53 -4.33 27.68
C THR A 113 -5.23 -3.84 27.03
N PRO A 114 -4.71 -4.56 26.00
CA PRO A 114 -3.53 -4.13 25.28
C PRO A 114 -3.67 -2.72 24.71
N THR A 115 -2.56 -1.98 24.66
CA THR A 115 -2.53 -0.64 24.08
C THR A 115 -2.85 -0.69 22.59
N ASP A 116 -3.91 0.03 22.20
CA ASP A 116 -4.34 0.19 20.83
C ASP A 116 -4.48 1.69 20.52
N ARG A 117 -3.77 2.18 19.50
CA ARG A 117 -3.75 3.61 19.13
C ARG A 117 -5.11 4.15 18.68
N ARG A 118 -6.06 3.30 18.30
CA ARG A 118 -7.44 3.71 17.98
C ARG A 118 -8.15 4.30 19.20
N PHE A 119 -7.78 3.86 20.39
CA PHE A 119 -8.34 4.28 21.68
C PHE A 119 -7.42 5.26 22.42
N ALA A 120 -6.74 6.16 21.68
CA ALA A 120 -5.81 7.13 22.26
C ALA A 120 -6.50 8.25 23.06
N ASN A 121 -7.77 8.57 22.75
CA ASN A 121 -8.52 9.59 23.49
C ASN A 121 -8.67 9.17 24.96
N PRO A 122 -8.33 10.07 25.93
CA PRO A 122 -8.40 9.74 27.36
C PRO A 122 -9.79 9.30 27.85
N LEU A 123 -10.87 9.70 27.17
CA LEU A 123 -12.23 9.30 27.52
C LEU A 123 -12.47 7.79 27.39
N TRP A 124 -11.71 7.09 26.54
CA TRP A 124 -11.75 5.63 26.46
C TRP A 124 -11.30 4.94 27.75
N GLN A 125 -10.53 5.64 28.59
CA GLN A 125 -10.03 5.11 29.85
C GLN A 125 -10.79 5.69 31.06
N SER A 126 -11.16 6.99 31.00
CA SER A 126 -11.71 7.70 32.15
C SER A 126 -13.23 7.72 32.21
N HIS A 127 -13.92 7.65 31.04
CA HIS A 127 -15.38 7.74 31.01
C HIS A 127 -16.05 6.36 31.03
N PRO A 128 -16.94 6.03 31.98
CA PRO A 128 -17.47 4.67 32.13
C PRO A 128 -18.11 4.08 30.87
N TYR A 129 -18.87 4.89 30.12
CA TYR A 129 -19.52 4.46 28.88
C TYR A 129 -18.51 4.05 27.80
N PHE A 130 -17.53 4.92 27.49
CA PHE A 130 -16.54 4.63 26.46
C PHE A 130 -15.60 3.50 26.89
N ASN A 131 -15.21 3.48 28.16
CA ASN A 131 -14.40 2.41 28.73
C ASN A 131 -15.11 1.05 28.60
N PHE A 132 -16.40 0.97 28.93
CA PHE A 132 -17.22 -0.23 28.78
C PHE A 132 -17.22 -0.71 27.31
N LEU A 133 -17.47 0.19 26.36
CA LEU A 133 -17.50 -0.16 24.93
C LEU A 133 -16.15 -0.67 24.43
N LYS A 134 -15.06 -0.01 24.82
CA LYS A 134 -13.70 -0.43 24.46
C LYS A 134 -13.39 -1.82 25.01
N GLN A 135 -13.58 -2.05 26.30
CA GLN A 135 -13.26 -3.34 26.93
C GLN A 135 -14.12 -4.47 26.35
N GLN A 136 -15.41 -4.26 26.14
CA GLN A 136 -16.29 -5.26 25.51
C GLN A 136 -15.86 -5.57 24.08
N TYR A 137 -15.48 -4.55 23.29
CA TYR A 137 -14.93 -4.74 21.95
C TYR A 137 -13.63 -5.57 21.99
N MET A 138 -12.70 -5.25 22.88
CA MET A 138 -11.43 -5.98 23.00
C MET A 138 -11.65 -7.42 23.45
N LEU A 139 -12.60 -7.69 24.34
CA LEU A 139 -12.97 -9.06 24.74
C LEU A 139 -13.54 -9.86 23.56
N ASN A 140 -14.42 -9.24 22.76
CA ASN A 140 -15.00 -9.88 21.57
C ASN A 140 -13.92 -10.15 20.52
N ALA A 141 -13.01 -9.20 20.27
CA ALA A 141 -11.89 -9.34 19.36
C ALA A 141 -10.97 -10.51 19.75
N GLN A 142 -10.58 -10.57 21.04
CA GLN A 142 -9.75 -11.67 21.56
C GLN A 142 -10.46 -13.04 21.49
N ALA A 143 -11.77 -13.07 21.74
CA ALA A 143 -12.53 -14.31 21.65
C ALA A 143 -12.63 -14.82 20.20
N MET A 144 -12.81 -13.91 19.22
CA MET A 144 -12.83 -14.23 17.80
C MET A 144 -11.45 -14.74 17.34
N ASP A 145 -10.41 -14.00 17.67
CA ASP A 145 -9.03 -14.36 17.33
C ASP A 145 -8.67 -15.75 17.86
N LYS A 146 -8.93 -15.98 19.14
CA LYS A 146 -8.70 -17.29 19.77
C LYS A 146 -9.50 -18.40 19.08
N ALA A 147 -10.77 -18.18 18.79
CA ALA A 147 -11.63 -19.19 18.16
C ALA A 147 -11.10 -19.59 16.76
N VAL A 148 -10.62 -18.62 15.98
CA VAL A 148 -10.08 -18.88 14.63
C VAL A 148 -8.69 -19.50 14.71
N THR A 149 -7.80 -19.01 15.57
CA THR A 149 -6.42 -19.51 15.72
C THR A 149 -6.38 -20.95 16.22
N GLU A 150 -7.27 -21.31 17.15
CA GLU A 150 -7.35 -22.66 17.73
C GLU A 150 -8.17 -23.63 16.88
N MET A 151 -8.75 -23.20 15.76
CA MET A 151 -9.53 -24.06 14.87
C MET A 151 -8.63 -25.06 14.15
N GLU A 152 -8.98 -26.35 14.26
CA GLU A 152 -8.30 -27.46 13.61
C GLU A 152 -9.11 -27.95 12.42
N GLY A 153 -8.47 -28.55 11.39
CA GLY A 153 -9.16 -29.15 10.23
C GLY A 153 -9.34 -28.25 9.02
N LEU A 154 -8.79 -27.03 9.07
CA LEU A 154 -8.58 -26.17 7.89
C LEU A 154 -7.13 -26.33 7.41
N ASP A 155 -6.91 -26.21 6.10
CA ASP A 155 -5.54 -26.06 5.61
C ASP A 155 -4.96 -24.67 5.94
N ASP A 156 -3.64 -24.54 5.83
CA ASP A 156 -2.94 -23.31 6.21
C ASP A 156 -3.40 -22.08 5.41
N SER A 157 -3.81 -22.24 4.16
CA SER A 157 -4.31 -21.15 3.32
C SER A 157 -5.71 -20.72 3.76
N GLU A 158 -6.60 -21.68 3.99
CA GLU A 158 -7.96 -21.44 4.49
C GLU A 158 -7.94 -20.78 5.87
N LYS A 159 -7.04 -21.27 6.76
CA LYS A 159 -6.88 -20.70 8.10
C LYS A 159 -6.41 -19.25 8.03
N ARG A 160 -5.36 -18.93 7.26
CA ARG A 160 -4.88 -17.55 7.06
C ARG A 160 -5.98 -16.64 6.47
N ARG A 161 -6.76 -17.14 5.51
CA ARG A 161 -7.89 -16.38 4.95
C ARG A 161 -8.97 -16.11 6.00
N LEU A 162 -9.33 -17.12 6.79
CA LEU A 162 -10.34 -16.96 7.84
C LEU A 162 -9.86 -15.98 8.93
N GLU A 163 -8.62 -16.09 9.36
CA GLU A 163 -7.98 -15.13 10.27
C GLU A 163 -8.06 -13.71 9.72
N PHE A 164 -7.59 -13.48 8.50
CA PHE A 164 -7.58 -12.17 7.88
C PHE A 164 -9.00 -11.55 7.80
N PHE A 165 -9.97 -12.29 7.25
CA PHE A 165 -11.32 -11.75 7.09
C PHE A 165 -12.06 -11.60 8.42
N SER A 166 -11.78 -12.44 9.41
CA SER A 166 -12.28 -12.26 10.78
C SER A 166 -11.74 -10.98 11.41
N HIS A 167 -10.46 -10.68 11.24
CA HIS A 167 -9.87 -9.40 11.64
C HIS A 167 -10.51 -8.21 10.94
N GLN A 168 -10.83 -8.32 9.63
CA GLN A 168 -11.56 -7.25 8.92
C GLN A 168 -12.94 -7.00 9.52
N ILE A 169 -13.67 -8.04 9.91
CA ILE A 169 -14.97 -7.91 10.58
C ILE A 169 -14.80 -7.23 11.96
N VAL A 170 -13.81 -7.65 12.74
CA VAL A 170 -13.49 -7.04 14.03
C VAL A 170 -13.16 -5.57 13.86
N ASP A 171 -12.28 -5.21 12.91
CA ASP A 171 -11.90 -3.82 12.65
C ASP A 171 -13.11 -2.96 12.24
N MET A 172 -13.98 -3.50 11.37
CA MET A 172 -15.21 -2.82 10.94
C MET A 172 -16.14 -2.51 12.11
N LEU A 173 -16.25 -3.42 13.08
CA LEU A 173 -17.12 -3.30 14.25
C LEU A 173 -16.48 -2.51 15.39
N SER A 174 -15.29 -1.91 15.20
CA SER A 174 -14.66 -1.07 16.22
C SER A 174 -15.60 0.08 16.64
N PRO A 175 -15.80 0.34 17.93
CA PRO A 175 -16.63 1.44 18.40
C PRO A 175 -16.11 2.82 17.96
N THR A 176 -14.86 2.93 17.55
CA THR A 176 -14.31 4.16 16.97
C THR A 176 -14.93 4.51 15.62
N ASN A 177 -15.49 3.53 14.90
CA ASN A 177 -16.05 3.71 13.55
C ASN A 177 -17.49 4.24 13.52
N PHE A 178 -18.11 4.47 14.68
CA PHE A 178 -19.50 4.91 14.76
C PHE A 178 -19.61 6.23 15.52
N LEU A 179 -20.38 7.17 14.99
CA LEU A 179 -20.54 8.51 15.56
C LEU A 179 -21.00 8.45 17.03
N ALA A 180 -21.97 7.60 17.36
CA ALA A 180 -22.55 7.51 18.70
C ALA A 180 -21.59 6.96 19.76
N THR A 181 -20.56 6.28 19.35
CA THR A 181 -19.59 5.61 20.24
C THR A 181 -18.18 6.19 20.15
N ASN A 182 -17.93 7.14 19.25
CA ASN A 182 -16.62 7.76 19.10
C ASN A 182 -16.54 9.09 19.89
N PRO A 183 -15.73 9.16 20.98
CA PRO A 183 -15.64 10.37 21.80
C PRO A 183 -15.09 11.58 21.08
N ASP A 184 -14.14 11.41 20.15
CA ASP A 184 -13.59 12.51 19.36
C ASP A 184 -14.66 13.12 18.46
N ALA A 185 -15.44 12.27 17.77
CA ALA A 185 -16.51 12.70 16.89
C ALA A 185 -17.65 13.40 17.65
N LEU A 186 -18.05 12.87 18.80
CA LEU A 186 -19.07 13.49 19.64
C LEU A 186 -18.61 14.85 20.20
N THR A 187 -17.38 14.92 20.72
CA THR A 187 -16.80 16.17 21.22
C THR A 187 -16.74 17.20 20.10
N LYS A 188 -16.24 16.81 18.91
CA LYS A 188 -16.15 17.73 17.76
C LYS A 188 -17.50 18.21 17.27
N ALA A 189 -18.51 17.34 17.25
CA ALA A 189 -19.88 17.70 16.89
C ALA A 189 -20.47 18.76 17.85
N VAL A 190 -20.24 18.60 19.15
CA VAL A 190 -20.69 19.59 20.18
C VAL A 190 -19.92 20.91 20.02
N GLU A 191 -18.59 20.88 19.92
CA GLU A 191 -17.76 22.08 19.77
C GLU A 191 -18.09 22.89 18.52
N THR A 192 -18.49 22.23 17.45
CA THR A 192 -18.80 22.87 16.15
C THR A 192 -20.29 23.12 15.96
N GLU A 193 -21.13 22.84 16.97
CA GLU A 193 -22.60 22.94 16.87
C GLU A 193 -23.16 22.14 15.68
N GLY A 194 -22.59 20.96 15.41
CA GLY A 194 -22.98 20.06 14.32
C GLY A 194 -22.37 20.37 12.95
N ASP A 195 -21.62 21.46 12.78
CA ASP A 195 -21.03 21.81 11.47
C ASP A 195 -20.01 20.76 10.99
N SER A 196 -19.28 20.11 11.90
CA SER A 196 -18.38 19.01 11.54
C SER A 196 -19.11 17.86 10.85
N LEU A 197 -20.33 17.54 11.27
CA LEU A 197 -21.13 16.47 10.68
C LEU A 197 -21.64 16.84 9.28
N VAL A 198 -22.02 18.11 9.09
CA VAL A 198 -22.44 18.61 7.75
C VAL A 198 -21.27 18.57 6.79
N ARG A 199 -20.08 19.04 7.19
CA ARG A 199 -18.87 18.93 6.38
C ARG A 199 -18.48 17.47 6.11
N GLY A 200 -18.63 16.62 7.11
CA GLY A 200 -18.39 15.18 6.96
C GLY A 200 -19.32 14.55 5.91
N LEU A 201 -20.59 14.93 5.90
CA LEU A 201 -21.53 14.50 4.86
C LEU A 201 -21.16 15.05 3.48
N GLU A 202 -20.72 16.32 3.39
CA GLU A 202 -20.20 16.91 2.14
C GLU A 202 -19.01 16.12 1.59
N ASN A 203 -18.04 15.79 2.44
CA ASN A 203 -16.87 15.00 2.06
C ASN A 203 -17.29 13.60 1.58
N MET A 204 -18.18 12.93 2.31
CA MET A 204 -18.66 11.59 1.94
C MET A 204 -19.37 11.59 0.56
N ILE A 205 -20.20 12.59 0.31
CA ILE A 205 -20.91 12.70 -0.97
C ILE A 205 -19.93 13.02 -2.10
N ALA A 206 -18.96 13.90 -1.86
CA ALA A 206 -17.91 14.19 -2.84
C ALA A 206 -17.11 12.93 -3.21
N ASP A 207 -16.80 12.09 -2.22
CA ASP A 207 -16.12 10.81 -2.46
C ASP A 207 -16.99 9.82 -3.24
N LEU A 208 -18.29 9.73 -2.96
CA LEU A 208 -19.23 8.92 -3.74
C LEU A 208 -19.36 9.41 -5.19
N GLU A 209 -19.48 10.71 -5.40
CA GLU A 209 -19.56 11.32 -6.74
C GLU A 209 -18.27 11.09 -7.55
N ALA A 210 -17.11 11.14 -6.90
CA ALA A 210 -15.81 10.96 -7.53
C ALA A 210 -15.48 9.49 -7.87
N ASN A 211 -16.24 8.52 -7.32
CA ASN A 211 -15.97 7.08 -7.44
C ASN A 211 -17.21 6.28 -7.90
N ASP A 212 -18.04 6.84 -8.78
CA ASP A 212 -19.21 6.18 -9.39
C ASP A 212 -20.15 5.50 -8.38
N GLY A 213 -20.41 6.19 -7.27
CA GLY A 213 -21.27 5.69 -6.19
C GLY A 213 -20.62 4.69 -5.24
N GLU A 214 -19.34 4.37 -5.41
CA GLU A 214 -18.57 3.58 -4.45
C GLU A 214 -17.95 4.49 -3.38
N LEU A 215 -18.06 4.07 -2.11
CA LEU A 215 -17.49 4.83 -1.00
C LEU A 215 -15.99 4.52 -0.86
N VAL A 216 -15.17 5.32 -1.51
CA VAL A 216 -13.71 5.30 -1.42
C VAL A 216 -13.24 6.60 -0.79
N VAL A 217 -12.78 6.54 0.46
CA VAL A 217 -12.35 7.74 1.18
C VAL A 217 -11.14 8.40 0.54
N SER A 218 -11.22 9.72 0.35
CA SER A 218 -10.09 10.52 -0.15
C SER A 218 -8.97 10.58 0.88
N LEU A 219 -7.80 10.04 0.52
CA LEU A 219 -6.63 9.96 1.40
C LEU A 219 -5.79 11.24 1.40
N ALA A 220 -5.87 12.04 0.35
CA ALA A 220 -5.10 13.28 0.21
C ALA A 220 -5.90 14.37 -0.51
N ASP A 221 -5.56 15.63 -0.20
CA ASP A 221 -6.04 16.78 -0.96
C ASP A 221 -5.43 16.77 -2.37
N LYS A 222 -6.24 16.39 -3.36
CA LYS A 222 -5.81 16.32 -4.76
C LYS A 222 -5.47 17.71 -5.34
N SER A 223 -6.02 18.78 -4.80
CA SER A 223 -5.76 20.15 -5.27
C SER A 223 -4.39 20.69 -4.85
N ALA A 224 -3.77 20.07 -3.85
CA ALA A 224 -2.47 20.48 -3.34
C ALA A 224 -1.28 20.03 -4.22
N PHE A 225 -1.52 19.14 -5.19
CA PHE A 225 -0.46 18.52 -5.97
C PHE A 225 -0.71 18.57 -7.46
N THR A 226 0.35 18.88 -8.22
CA THR A 226 0.37 18.82 -9.68
C THR A 226 1.68 18.13 -10.09
N VAL A 227 1.56 16.98 -10.76
CA VAL A 227 2.72 16.21 -11.26
C VAL A 227 3.41 17.02 -12.35
N GLY A 228 4.72 17.22 -12.23
CA GLY A 228 5.52 18.09 -13.10
C GLY A 228 5.72 19.52 -12.55
N GLU A 229 4.94 19.95 -11.54
CA GLU A 229 5.07 21.28 -10.94
C GLU A 229 5.61 21.23 -9.49
N ASN A 230 5.00 20.40 -8.65
CA ASN A 230 5.43 20.23 -7.25
C ASN A 230 5.64 18.76 -6.82
N LEU A 231 5.41 17.82 -7.74
CA LEU A 231 5.81 16.42 -7.68
C LEU A 231 6.50 16.05 -8.99
N ALA A 232 7.44 15.10 -8.97
CA ALA A 232 8.21 14.67 -10.15
C ALA A 232 8.92 15.82 -10.86
N THR A 233 9.64 16.64 -10.09
CA THR A 233 10.23 17.90 -10.58
C THR A 233 11.73 17.78 -10.88
N THR A 234 12.33 16.61 -10.75
CA THR A 234 13.74 16.42 -11.12
C THR A 234 13.90 16.65 -12.63
N PRO A 235 14.80 17.56 -13.06
CA PRO A 235 14.97 17.93 -14.46
C PRO A 235 15.40 16.74 -15.32
N GLY A 236 14.81 16.61 -16.50
CA GLY A 236 15.13 15.55 -17.47
C GLY A 236 14.31 15.70 -18.74
N GLU A 237 14.50 14.78 -19.66
CA GLU A 237 13.83 14.75 -20.95
C GLU A 237 13.33 13.34 -21.26
N VAL A 238 12.17 13.23 -21.89
CA VAL A 238 11.71 12.01 -22.56
C VAL A 238 12.56 11.84 -23.83
N VAL A 239 13.32 10.77 -23.90
CA VAL A 239 14.25 10.51 -25.02
C VAL A 239 13.80 9.40 -25.94
N PHE A 240 12.77 8.64 -25.54
CA PHE A 240 12.14 7.60 -26.34
C PHE A 240 10.70 7.39 -25.91
N ARG A 241 9.86 6.95 -26.84
CA ARG A 241 8.45 6.60 -26.59
C ARG A 241 8.01 5.49 -27.52
N ASN A 242 7.30 4.49 -26.98
CA ASN A 242 6.51 3.53 -27.74
C ASN A 242 5.12 3.37 -27.11
N HIS A 243 4.33 2.37 -27.52
CA HIS A 243 3.01 2.11 -26.98
C HIS A 243 3.03 1.65 -25.50
N MET A 244 4.16 1.09 -25.02
CA MET A 244 4.31 0.55 -23.67
C MET A 244 4.79 1.60 -22.66
N PHE A 245 5.71 2.49 -23.07
CA PHE A 245 6.35 3.40 -22.12
C PHE A 245 6.95 4.66 -22.76
N GLU A 246 7.17 5.67 -21.94
CA GLU A 246 8.14 6.75 -22.16
C GLU A 246 9.43 6.46 -21.39
N LEU A 247 10.59 6.71 -22.00
CA LEU A 247 11.90 6.64 -21.36
C LEU A 247 12.39 8.03 -21.03
N ILE A 248 12.55 8.31 -19.75
CA ILE A 248 13.02 9.60 -19.24
C ILE A 248 14.50 9.49 -18.90
N GLN A 249 15.33 10.36 -19.49
CA GLN A 249 16.73 10.55 -19.08
C GLN A 249 16.82 11.82 -18.25
N TYR A 250 17.33 11.71 -17.03
CA TYR A 250 17.48 12.85 -16.15
C TYR A 250 18.75 13.65 -16.46
N ALA A 251 18.62 14.97 -16.35
CA ALA A 251 19.73 15.88 -16.55
C ALA A 251 20.80 15.69 -15.46
N PRO A 252 22.09 15.65 -15.80
CA PRO A 252 23.15 15.50 -14.81
C PRO A 252 23.23 16.71 -13.89
N SER A 253 23.44 16.48 -12.60
CA SER A 253 23.73 17.53 -11.60
C SER A 253 25.21 17.63 -11.27
N THR A 254 26.06 16.76 -11.86
CA THR A 254 27.52 16.69 -11.64
C THR A 254 28.26 16.77 -12.95
N GLU A 255 29.48 17.33 -12.96
CA GLU A 255 30.34 17.44 -14.15
C GLU A 255 30.82 16.09 -14.66
N LYS A 256 30.94 15.10 -13.79
CA LYS A 256 31.40 13.75 -14.10
C LYS A 256 30.38 12.71 -13.65
N VAL A 257 30.12 11.76 -14.52
CA VAL A 257 29.20 10.64 -14.26
C VAL A 257 29.89 9.30 -14.48
N HIS A 258 29.38 8.24 -13.87
CA HIS A 258 29.85 6.87 -14.14
C HIS A 258 29.63 6.45 -15.60
N THR A 259 30.55 5.65 -16.14
CA THR A 259 30.49 5.19 -17.54
C THR A 259 29.24 4.36 -17.82
N THR A 260 28.90 3.42 -16.93
CA THR A 260 27.73 2.55 -17.08
C THR A 260 26.49 3.27 -16.57
N PRO A 261 25.48 3.54 -17.41
CA PRO A 261 24.25 4.18 -17.00
C PRO A 261 23.38 3.24 -16.16
N LEU A 262 22.46 3.81 -15.42
CA LEU A 262 21.44 3.12 -14.64
C LEU A 262 20.07 3.31 -15.29
N ILE A 263 19.29 2.23 -15.40
CA ILE A 263 17.89 2.28 -15.78
C ILE A 263 17.02 1.72 -14.66
N ILE A 264 15.93 2.42 -14.32
CA ILE A 264 14.96 1.99 -13.32
C ILE A 264 13.65 1.63 -14.03
N PHE A 265 13.14 0.44 -13.73
CA PHE A 265 11.80 -0.03 -14.06
C PHE A 265 10.93 0.03 -12.81
N PRO A 266 10.08 1.07 -12.68
CA PRO A 266 9.13 1.17 -11.56
C PRO A 266 7.97 0.17 -11.75
N PRO A 267 7.23 -0.15 -10.69
CA PRO A 267 6.03 -0.95 -10.84
C PRO A 267 5.01 -0.24 -11.74
N TRP A 268 4.28 -0.99 -12.56
CA TRP A 268 3.21 -0.47 -13.41
C TRP A 268 1.82 -0.48 -12.74
N ILE A 269 1.74 -0.92 -11.49
CA ILE A 269 0.52 -0.83 -10.65
C ILE A 269 0.25 0.61 -10.24
N ASN A 270 1.32 1.39 -10.05
CA ASN A 270 1.30 2.81 -9.73
C ASN A 270 2.33 3.56 -10.58
N LYS A 271 2.27 4.87 -10.56
CA LYS A 271 3.13 5.74 -11.36
C LYS A 271 4.53 5.89 -10.76
N PHE A 272 5.53 6.06 -11.61
CA PHE A 272 6.96 6.06 -11.26
C PHE A 272 7.37 7.13 -10.23
N TYR A 273 6.59 8.22 -10.11
CA TYR A 273 7.00 9.37 -9.31
C TYR A 273 6.98 9.16 -7.79
N ILE A 274 6.63 7.96 -7.33
CA ILE A 274 6.98 7.56 -5.95
C ILE A 274 8.47 7.73 -5.66
N LEU A 275 9.31 7.55 -6.67
CA LEU A 275 10.76 7.72 -6.59
C LEU A 275 11.20 9.18 -6.74
N ASP A 276 10.26 10.11 -7.05
CA ASP A 276 10.50 11.55 -7.25
C ASP A 276 9.35 12.41 -6.68
N LEU A 277 8.91 12.17 -5.45
CA LEU A 277 7.82 12.92 -4.84
C LEU A 277 8.17 14.39 -4.69
N LYS A 278 9.13 14.71 -3.83
CA LYS A 278 9.66 16.07 -3.59
C LYS A 278 11.18 15.99 -3.53
N ALA A 279 11.87 17.09 -3.79
CA ALA A 279 13.34 17.13 -3.86
C ALA A 279 14.03 16.48 -2.64
N GLN A 280 13.48 16.67 -1.43
CA GLN A 280 14.02 16.07 -0.20
C GLN A 280 13.71 14.57 -0.03
N ASN A 281 12.78 14.02 -0.80
CA ASN A 281 12.37 12.60 -0.75
C ASN A 281 12.71 11.86 -2.05
N SER A 282 13.32 12.53 -3.03
CA SER A 282 13.57 11.96 -4.36
C SER A 282 14.79 11.05 -4.35
N LEU A 283 14.56 9.76 -4.60
CA LEU A 283 15.62 8.80 -4.90
C LEU A 283 16.24 9.10 -6.26
N ILE A 284 15.44 9.51 -7.25
CA ILE A 284 15.88 9.89 -8.59
C ILE A 284 16.89 11.03 -8.50
N LYS A 285 16.53 12.12 -7.82
CA LYS A 285 17.44 13.24 -7.62
C LYS A 285 18.71 12.81 -6.88
N TRP A 286 18.57 12.00 -5.84
CA TRP A 286 19.74 11.52 -5.07
C TRP A 286 20.70 10.72 -5.96
N ILE A 287 20.20 9.81 -6.82
CA ILE A 287 21.01 9.02 -7.73
C ILE A 287 21.76 9.92 -8.71
N VAL A 288 21.10 10.92 -9.29
CA VAL A 288 21.71 11.88 -10.22
C VAL A 288 22.81 12.69 -9.50
N ASP A 289 22.56 13.08 -8.25
CA ASP A 289 23.54 13.81 -7.41
C ASP A 289 24.77 12.96 -7.03
N GLN A 290 24.67 11.61 -7.07
CA GLN A 290 25.81 10.71 -6.91
C GLN A 290 26.67 10.57 -8.20
N GLY A 291 26.24 11.16 -9.30
CA GLY A 291 26.94 11.14 -10.58
C GLY A 291 26.65 9.89 -11.41
N PHE A 292 25.41 9.43 -11.40
CA PHE A 292 24.93 8.41 -12.33
C PHE A 292 24.14 9.04 -13.49
N THR A 293 24.37 8.56 -14.73
CA THR A 293 23.43 8.80 -15.82
C THR A 293 22.22 7.92 -15.58
N LEU A 294 21.06 8.54 -15.31
CA LEU A 294 19.85 7.85 -14.89
C LEU A 294 18.77 7.90 -15.97
N PHE A 295 18.19 6.74 -16.26
CA PHE A 295 16.98 6.57 -17.04
C PHE A 295 15.87 5.96 -16.18
N VAL A 296 14.63 6.38 -16.39
CA VAL A 296 13.46 5.82 -15.73
C VAL A 296 12.37 5.55 -16.76
N VAL A 297 11.78 4.38 -16.68
CA VAL A 297 10.63 3.98 -17.50
C VAL A 297 9.34 4.58 -16.88
N SER A 298 8.56 5.27 -17.68
CA SER A 298 7.20 5.73 -17.34
C SER A 298 6.21 4.92 -18.15
N TRP A 299 5.55 3.94 -17.51
CA TRP A 299 4.65 3.02 -18.19
C TRP A 299 3.38 3.71 -18.70
N ALA A 300 2.87 3.25 -19.84
CA ALA A 300 1.56 3.64 -20.33
C ALA A 300 0.46 3.08 -19.42
N ASN A 301 -0.58 3.87 -19.16
CA ASN A 301 -1.76 3.38 -18.45
C ASN A 301 -2.60 2.53 -19.41
N ALA A 302 -2.99 1.32 -18.96
CA ALA A 302 -3.75 0.39 -19.78
C ALA A 302 -5.22 0.83 -19.93
N ASP A 303 -5.77 0.53 -21.09
CA ASP A 303 -7.18 0.65 -21.45
C ASP A 303 -7.66 -0.59 -22.23
N ALA A 304 -8.87 -0.57 -22.77
CA ALA A 304 -9.43 -1.70 -23.52
C ALA A 304 -8.59 -2.11 -24.74
N SER A 305 -7.79 -1.21 -25.31
CA SER A 305 -6.89 -1.53 -26.43
C SER A 305 -5.67 -2.35 -26.02
N SER A 306 -5.37 -2.37 -24.71
CA SER A 306 -4.26 -3.11 -24.09
C SER A 306 -4.60 -4.57 -23.77
N ARG A 307 -5.80 -5.05 -24.13
CA ARG A 307 -6.35 -6.38 -23.79
C ARG A 307 -5.34 -7.52 -23.95
N ASP A 308 -4.67 -7.55 -25.08
CA ASP A 308 -3.80 -8.65 -25.51
C ASP A 308 -2.33 -8.47 -25.13
N ILE A 309 -1.99 -7.37 -24.45
CA ILE A 309 -0.64 -7.14 -23.92
C ILE A 309 -0.39 -8.09 -22.75
N GLY A 310 0.59 -8.98 -22.90
CA GLY A 310 0.99 -9.97 -21.91
C GLY A 310 2.39 -9.73 -21.34
N MET A 311 2.86 -10.67 -20.51
CA MET A 311 4.21 -10.62 -19.94
C MET A 311 5.30 -10.65 -21.01
N THR A 312 5.06 -11.32 -22.14
CA THR A 312 5.97 -11.32 -23.29
C THR A 312 6.18 -9.91 -23.84
N ASP A 313 5.11 -9.13 -24.01
CA ASP A 313 5.19 -7.77 -24.54
C ASP A 313 5.94 -6.84 -23.56
N TYR A 314 5.74 -7.02 -22.25
CA TYR A 314 6.54 -6.30 -21.25
C TYR A 314 8.03 -6.63 -21.38
N VAL A 315 8.40 -7.89 -21.57
CA VAL A 315 9.79 -8.29 -21.76
C VAL A 315 10.36 -7.73 -23.07
N GLU A 316 9.67 -7.93 -24.20
CA GLU A 316 10.18 -7.57 -25.55
C GLU A 316 10.13 -6.06 -25.79
N ASP A 317 8.91 -5.50 -25.80
CA ASP A 317 8.68 -4.10 -26.17
C ASP A 317 8.92 -3.14 -25.00
N GLY A 318 8.94 -3.67 -23.76
CA GLY A 318 9.28 -2.94 -22.55
C GLY A 318 10.79 -3.02 -22.24
N TYR A 319 11.22 -4.12 -21.61
CA TYR A 319 12.56 -4.23 -21.02
C TYR A 319 13.68 -4.30 -22.07
N LEU A 320 13.58 -5.20 -23.04
CA LEU A 320 14.63 -5.36 -24.05
C LEU A 320 14.78 -4.09 -24.89
N THR A 321 13.67 -3.50 -25.33
CA THR A 321 13.67 -2.23 -26.06
C THR A 321 14.28 -1.09 -25.23
N ALA A 322 13.95 -1.00 -23.93
CA ALA A 322 14.52 0.03 -23.06
C ALA A 322 16.04 -0.17 -22.87
N PHE A 323 16.51 -1.40 -22.68
CA PHE A 323 17.95 -1.69 -22.57
C PHE A 323 18.70 -1.31 -23.85
N GLU A 324 18.17 -1.68 -25.00
CA GLU A 324 18.78 -1.36 -26.30
C GLU A 324 18.87 0.16 -26.50
N THR A 325 17.76 0.86 -26.28
CA THR A 325 17.69 2.33 -26.39
C THR A 325 18.71 3.03 -25.48
N VAL A 326 18.81 2.64 -24.21
CA VAL A 326 19.78 3.25 -23.28
C VAL A 326 21.22 2.98 -23.71
N ARG A 327 21.50 1.77 -24.18
CA ARG A 327 22.84 1.40 -24.68
C ARG A 327 23.24 2.21 -25.92
N GLU A 328 22.31 2.44 -26.83
CA GLU A 328 22.54 3.26 -28.04
C GLU A 328 22.72 4.73 -27.69
N ILE A 329 21.85 5.31 -26.87
CA ILE A 329 21.97 6.71 -26.41
C ILE A 329 23.32 6.96 -25.74
N CYS A 330 23.75 6.06 -24.86
CA CYS A 330 24.98 6.20 -24.09
C CYS A 330 26.24 5.65 -24.79
N ALA A 331 26.10 5.00 -25.94
CA ALA A 331 27.18 4.30 -26.68
C ALA A 331 27.96 3.32 -25.78
N VAL A 332 27.22 2.49 -25.01
CA VAL A 332 27.78 1.50 -24.08
C VAL A 332 27.33 0.09 -24.41
N LYS A 333 28.11 -0.90 -23.96
CA LYS A 333 27.75 -2.32 -24.19
C LYS A 333 26.72 -2.81 -23.17
N LYS A 334 26.79 -2.32 -21.92
CA LYS A 334 25.96 -2.78 -20.79
C LYS A 334 25.43 -1.61 -19.97
N VAL A 335 24.34 -1.87 -19.28
CA VAL A 335 23.71 -0.96 -18.32
C VAL A 335 23.58 -1.63 -16.95
N ASN A 336 23.42 -0.86 -15.89
CA ASN A 336 22.90 -1.37 -14.62
C ASN A 336 21.38 -1.19 -14.59
N ALA A 337 20.66 -2.12 -13.98
CA ALA A 337 19.21 -2.11 -13.96
C ALA A 337 18.67 -2.12 -12.52
N VAL A 338 17.54 -1.47 -12.29
CA VAL A 338 16.75 -1.59 -11.07
C VAL A 338 15.33 -2.00 -11.45
N GLY A 339 14.79 -3.01 -10.77
CA GLY A 339 13.38 -3.36 -10.82
C GLY A 339 12.73 -3.17 -9.46
N TYR A 340 11.62 -2.45 -9.41
CA TYR A 340 10.90 -2.21 -8.16
C TYR A 340 9.59 -3.01 -8.14
N CYS A 341 9.40 -3.81 -7.08
CA CYS A 341 8.22 -4.66 -6.86
C CYS A 341 7.97 -5.61 -8.05
N ILE A 342 6.78 -5.63 -8.64
CA ILE A 342 6.42 -6.44 -9.82
C ILE A 342 7.37 -6.22 -11.01
N ALA A 343 7.90 -5.02 -11.17
CA ALA A 343 8.88 -4.72 -12.21
C ALA A 343 10.23 -5.42 -11.94
N GLY A 344 10.58 -5.70 -10.70
CA GLY A 344 11.73 -6.53 -10.34
C GLY A 344 11.54 -8.00 -10.71
N THR A 345 10.33 -8.52 -10.55
CA THR A 345 9.95 -9.87 -11.02
C THR A 345 10.13 -9.98 -12.53
N THR A 346 9.61 -9.00 -13.29
CA THR A 346 9.72 -8.99 -14.75
C THR A 346 11.16 -8.68 -15.24
N LEU A 347 11.91 -7.86 -14.50
CA LEU A 347 13.35 -7.71 -14.74
C LEU A 347 14.05 -9.08 -14.64
N SER A 348 13.74 -9.86 -13.62
CA SER A 348 14.32 -11.20 -13.44
C SER A 348 13.94 -12.15 -14.57
N LEU A 349 12.68 -12.13 -15.05
CA LEU A 349 12.25 -12.86 -16.25
C LEU A 349 13.02 -12.39 -17.50
N SER A 350 13.17 -11.08 -17.69
CA SER A 350 13.90 -10.50 -18.82
C SER A 350 15.36 -10.92 -18.83
N LEU A 351 16.00 -11.00 -17.66
CA LEU A 351 17.39 -11.49 -17.53
C LEU A 351 17.53 -12.96 -17.97
N THR A 352 16.53 -13.81 -17.67
CA THR A 352 16.54 -15.21 -18.12
C THR A 352 16.32 -15.31 -19.63
N VAL A 353 15.40 -14.51 -20.20
CA VAL A 353 15.19 -14.43 -21.65
C VAL A 353 16.48 -14.00 -22.36
N MET A 354 17.16 -12.97 -21.84
CA MET A 354 18.43 -12.49 -22.37
C MET A 354 19.51 -13.56 -22.33
N LYS A 355 19.64 -14.30 -21.21
CA LYS A 355 20.59 -15.41 -21.08
C LYS A 355 20.37 -16.46 -22.15
N GLU A 356 19.14 -16.95 -22.31
CA GLU A 356 18.80 -17.97 -23.30
C GLU A 356 19.05 -17.52 -24.74
N ARG A 357 18.92 -16.22 -25.04
CA ARG A 357 19.18 -15.62 -26.35
C ARG A 357 20.63 -15.20 -26.57
N GLY A 358 21.51 -15.37 -25.59
CA GLY A 358 22.88 -14.90 -25.63
C GLY A 358 23.02 -13.38 -25.65
N ILE A 359 22.05 -12.64 -25.12
CA ILE A 359 22.03 -11.18 -25.03
C ILE A 359 22.66 -10.76 -23.70
N ASP A 360 23.73 -9.96 -23.75
CA ASP A 360 24.51 -9.53 -22.57
C ASP A 360 24.47 -8.01 -22.40
N TYR A 361 23.26 -7.45 -22.09
CA TYR A 361 23.04 -6.01 -21.97
C TYR A 361 23.13 -5.50 -20.53
N VAL A 362 22.94 -6.36 -19.52
CA VAL A 362 22.89 -5.97 -18.12
C VAL A 362 24.17 -6.33 -17.40
N ASN A 363 24.78 -5.36 -16.74
CA ASN A 363 26.01 -5.52 -15.96
C ASN A 363 25.72 -5.93 -14.51
N SER A 364 24.69 -5.36 -13.90
CA SER A 364 24.18 -5.73 -12.58
C SER A 364 22.70 -5.37 -12.46
N ALA A 365 21.98 -6.07 -11.59
CA ALA A 365 20.59 -5.76 -11.30
C ALA A 365 20.36 -5.51 -9.81
N THR A 366 19.50 -4.54 -9.50
CA THR A 366 19.00 -4.27 -8.16
C THR A 366 17.50 -4.56 -8.11
N LEU A 367 17.05 -5.21 -7.04
CA LEU A 367 15.66 -5.55 -6.82
C LEU A 367 15.17 -4.83 -5.56
N PHE A 368 14.20 -3.92 -5.70
CA PHE A 368 13.56 -3.25 -4.58
C PHE A 368 12.26 -3.98 -4.23
N THR A 369 12.11 -4.47 -3.00
CA THR A 369 10.88 -5.11 -2.49
C THR A 369 10.20 -6.02 -3.52
N THR A 370 10.98 -6.94 -4.07
CA THR A 370 10.58 -7.80 -5.21
C THR A 370 10.37 -9.24 -4.75
N LEU A 371 9.28 -9.85 -5.19
CA LEU A 371 9.06 -11.30 -5.11
C LEU A 371 9.45 -11.97 -6.42
N THR A 372 10.29 -12.98 -6.35
CA THR A 372 10.64 -13.88 -7.46
C THR A 372 10.37 -15.35 -7.09
N ASP A 373 10.04 -15.57 -5.83
CA ASP A 373 9.55 -16.80 -5.23
C ASP A 373 8.24 -16.47 -4.51
N PHE A 374 7.16 -17.12 -4.90
CA PHE A 374 5.82 -16.91 -4.40
C PHE A 374 5.34 -18.06 -3.49
N SER A 375 6.26 -18.88 -2.99
CA SER A 375 5.93 -19.98 -2.07
C SER A 375 5.28 -19.50 -0.77
N ASP A 376 5.69 -18.32 -0.25
CA ASP A 376 4.96 -17.57 0.76
C ASP A 376 4.60 -16.19 0.20
N ARG A 377 3.31 -15.97 0.00
CA ARG A 377 2.74 -14.78 -0.63
C ARG A 377 2.46 -13.65 0.37
N GLY A 378 2.81 -13.86 1.64
CA GLY A 378 2.50 -12.90 2.70
C GLY A 378 1.00 -12.65 2.86
N GLU A 379 0.63 -11.47 3.33
CA GLU A 379 -0.76 -11.07 3.56
C GLU A 379 -1.57 -10.98 2.26
N VAL A 380 -0.95 -10.61 1.12
CA VAL A 380 -1.62 -10.57 -0.19
C VAL A 380 -2.14 -11.94 -0.62
N GLY A 381 -1.53 -13.02 -0.14
CA GLY A 381 -1.92 -14.39 -0.44
C GLY A 381 -3.38 -14.73 -0.17
N VAL A 382 -4.03 -14.03 0.77
CA VAL A 382 -5.45 -14.24 1.10
C VAL A 382 -6.40 -13.88 -0.06
N PHE A 383 -5.95 -13.05 -1.01
CA PHE A 383 -6.67 -12.64 -2.21
C PHE A 383 -6.28 -13.45 -3.46
N LEU A 384 -5.39 -14.44 -3.33
CA LEU A 384 -4.87 -15.22 -4.46
C LEU A 384 -5.50 -16.62 -4.55
N ASN A 385 -6.70 -16.83 -4.02
CA ASN A 385 -7.47 -18.05 -4.22
C ASN A 385 -8.17 -18.06 -5.57
N ASP A 386 -8.60 -19.25 -6.00
CA ASP A 386 -9.21 -19.43 -7.32
C ASP A 386 -10.47 -18.57 -7.50
N ASP A 387 -11.38 -18.54 -6.53
CA ASP A 387 -12.62 -17.76 -6.60
C ASP A 387 -12.36 -16.29 -6.93
N PHE A 388 -11.40 -15.67 -6.22
CA PHE A 388 -11.08 -14.27 -6.42
C PHE A 388 -10.38 -14.03 -7.77
N VAL A 389 -9.45 -14.91 -8.15
CA VAL A 389 -8.75 -14.80 -9.45
C VAL A 389 -9.69 -15.10 -10.62
N ASP A 390 -10.65 -16.04 -10.48
CA ASP A 390 -11.70 -16.28 -11.46
C ASP A 390 -12.60 -15.04 -11.64
N GLY A 391 -12.94 -14.36 -10.54
CA GLY A 391 -13.68 -13.10 -10.58
C GLY A 391 -12.92 -12.00 -11.33
N ILE A 392 -11.61 -11.87 -11.07
CA ILE A 392 -10.73 -10.93 -11.81
C ILE A 392 -10.68 -11.32 -13.30
N GLU A 393 -10.56 -12.60 -13.62
CA GLU A 393 -10.49 -13.08 -15.00
C GLU A 393 -11.79 -12.78 -15.77
N ALA A 394 -12.95 -12.92 -15.13
CA ALA A 394 -14.23 -12.55 -15.72
C ALA A 394 -14.32 -11.04 -16.01
N GLU A 395 -13.93 -10.19 -15.06
CA GLU A 395 -13.89 -8.73 -15.20
C GLU A 395 -12.95 -8.29 -16.35
N VAL A 396 -11.75 -8.83 -16.37
CA VAL A 396 -10.73 -8.56 -17.39
C VAL A 396 -11.20 -9.02 -18.78
N LYS A 397 -11.89 -10.16 -18.87
CA LYS A 397 -12.43 -10.65 -20.13
C LYS A 397 -13.48 -9.69 -20.72
N GLU A 398 -14.26 -9.04 -19.89
CA GLU A 398 -15.24 -8.03 -20.31
C GLU A 398 -14.56 -6.69 -20.64
N ALA A 399 -13.83 -6.11 -19.69
CA ALA A 399 -13.24 -4.78 -19.81
C ALA A 399 -12.01 -4.71 -20.71
N GLY A 400 -11.21 -5.79 -20.80
CA GLY A 400 -9.92 -5.84 -21.50
C GLY A 400 -8.74 -5.42 -20.64
N PHE A 401 -8.97 -4.92 -19.44
CA PHE A 401 -7.96 -4.50 -18.47
C PHE A 401 -8.45 -4.74 -17.04
N LEU A 402 -7.55 -4.85 -16.10
CA LEU A 402 -7.86 -4.83 -14.68
C LEU A 402 -7.83 -3.38 -14.19
N ASP A 403 -8.99 -2.88 -13.77
CA ASP A 403 -9.11 -1.52 -13.24
C ASP A 403 -8.30 -1.37 -11.93
N SER A 404 -7.59 -0.26 -11.82
CA SER A 404 -6.81 0.11 -10.65
C SER A 404 -7.61 0.13 -9.34
N TYR A 405 -8.93 0.26 -9.41
CA TYR A 405 -9.84 0.17 -8.28
C TYR A 405 -9.65 -1.15 -7.49
N PHE A 406 -9.55 -2.29 -8.18
CA PHE A 406 -9.40 -3.60 -7.53
C PHE A 406 -8.07 -3.70 -6.77
N MET A 407 -6.97 -3.23 -7.39
CA MET A 407 -5.66 -3.23 -6.75
C MET A 407 -5.63 -2.27 -5.55
N SER A 408 -6.15 -1.06 -5.71
CA SER A 408 -6.24 -0.06 -4.65
C SER A 408 -7.07 -0.55 -3.47
N LYS A 409 -8.22 -1.21 -3.75
CA LYS A 409 -9.09 -1.80 -2.73
C LYS A 409 -8.38 -2.93 -1.97
N THR A 410 -7.72 -3.85 -2.67
CA THR A 410 -6.94 -4.94 -2.06
C THR A 410 -5.87 -4.38 -1.12
N PHE A 411 -5.06 -3.43 -1.57
CA PHE A 411 -4.01 -2.82 -0.73
C PHE A 411 -4.58 -2.02 0.44
N SER A 412 -5.74 -1.37 0.27
CA SER A 412 -6.41 -0.67 1.36
C SER A 412 -6.91 -1.61 2.44
N TYR A 413 -7.41 -2.80 2.07
CA TYR A 413 -7.82 -3.81 3.05
C TYR A 413 -6.66 -4.39 3.85
N LEU A 414 -5.47 -4.52 3.26
CA LEU A 414 -4.27 -4.95 3.99
C LEU A 414 -3.88 -3.98 5.11
N ARG A 415 -4.32 -2.73 5.04
CA ARG A 415 -4.09 -1.66 6.02
C ARG A 415 -5.38 -0.89 6.31
N SER A 416 -6.47 -1.61 6.57
CA SER A 416 -7.82 -1.07 6.69
C SER A 416 -7.93 0.07 7.70
N ASN A 417 -7.29 -0.03 8.86
CA ASN A 417 -7.30 1.05 9.85
C ASN A 417 -6.63 2.33 9.34
N ASP A 418 -5.50 2.22 8.64
CA ASP A 418 -4.71 3.37 8.18
C ASP A 418 -5.24 3.98 6.87
N LEU A 419 -5.85 3.17 6.01
CA LEU A 419 -6.27 3.57 4.65
C LEU A 419 -7.79 3.64 4.45
N ILE A 420 -8.59 3.12 5.37
CA ILE A 420 -10.05 3.14 5.29
C ILE A 420 -10.64 3.82 6.53
N TYR A 421 -10.52 3.20 7.73
CA TYR A 421 -11.30 3.62 8.89
C TYR A 421 -10.83 4.95 9.47
N GLN A 422 -9.55 5.15 9.73
CA GLN A 422 -9.05 6.42 10.27
C GLN A 422 -9.26 7.61 9.32
N PRO A 423 -8.98 7.51 8.01
CA PRO A 423 -9.35 8.55 7.06
C PRO A 423 -10.85 8.84 7.03
N ALA A 424 -11.71 7.80 7.06
CA ALA A 424 -13.16 7.97 7.08
C ALA A 424 -13.65 8.67 8.36
N ILE A 425 -13.13 8.31 9.53
CA ILE A 425 -13.45 8.99 10.79
C ILE A 425 -13.10 10.48 10.69
N ARG A 426 -11.89 10.80 10.26
CA ARG A 426 -11.41 12.18 10.13
C ARG A 426 -12.24 12.98 9.12
N SER A 427 -12.48 12.40 7.95
CA SER A 427 -13.21 13.07 6.88
C SER A 427 -14.71 13.16 7.19
N TYR A 428 -15.36 12.03 7.52
CA TYR A 428 -16.81 11.95 7.56
C TYR A 428 -17.43 12.26 8.94
N MET A 429 -16.68 12.03 10.03
CA MET A 429 -17.20 12.30 11.38
C MET A 429 -16.65 13.59 11.98
N LEU A 430 -15.36 13.89 11.75
CA LEU A 430 -14.75 15.11 12.24
C LEU A 430 -14.88 16.28 11.26
N GLY A 431 -15.29 16.02 10.00
CA GLY A 431 -15.43 17.03 8.95
C GLY A 431 -14.11 17.70 8.58
N GLU A 432 -13.01 16.95 8.68
CA GLU A 432 -11.67 17.41 8.30
C GLU A 432 -11.47 17.27 6.79
N ALA A 433 -10.77 18.22 6.19
CA ALA A 433 -10.32 18.06 4.81
C ALA A 433 -9.21 16.99 4.73
N PRO A 434 -9.10 16.23 3.63
CA PRO A 434 -7.97 15.34 3.41
C PRO A 434 -6.65 16.09 3.53
N PRO A 435 -5.59 15.47 4.11
CA PRO A 435 -4.30 16.15 4.27
C PRO A 435 -3.57 16.34 2.95
N ALA A 436 -2.79 17.42 2.83
CA ALA A 436 -1.87 17.63 1.72
C ALA A 436 -0.61 16.74 1.91
N PHE A 437 -0.76 15.43 1.71
CA PHE A 437 0.29 14.44 1.89
C PHE A 437 0.63 13.73 0.57
N ASP A 438 1.85 13.98 0.07
CA ASP A 438 2.34 13.56 -1.24
C ASP A 438 2.31 12.04 -1.48
N LEU A 439 2.70 11.25 -0.47
CA LEU A 439 2.70 9.79 -0.57
C LEU A 439 1.27 9.23 -0.73
N LEU A 440 0.30 9.76 0.02
CA LEU A 440 -1.10 9.35 -0.09
C LEU A 440 -1.76 9.84 -1.39
N TYR A 441 -1.33 11.02 -1.90
CA TYR A 441 -1.71 11.47 -3.24
C TYR A 441 -1.27 10.47 -4.31
N TRP A 442 0.02 10.07 -4.29
CA TRP A 442 0.55 9.05 -5.19
C TRP A 442 -0.17 7.70 -5.04
N ASN A 443 -0.46 7.27 -3.81
CA ASN A 443 -1.17 6.02 -3.55
C ASN A 443 -2.56 5.97 -4.19
N GLY A 444 -3.23 7.13 -4.27
CA GLY A 444 -4.52 7.29 -4.94
C GLY A 444 -4.44 7.42 -6.47
N ASP A 445 -3.24 7.57 -7.05
CA ASP A 445 -3.00 7.74 -8.49
C ASP A 445 -2.55 6.43 -9.15
N GLY A 446 -3.32 5.36 -8.93
CA GLY A 446 -3.05 4.03 -9.48
C GLY A 446 -3.26 3.93 -10.98
N THR A 447 -2.73 2.87 -11.60
CA THR A 447 -2.84 2.56 -13.02
C THR A 447 -3.61 1.26 -13.25
N ASN A 448 -4.29 1.16 -14.38
CA ASN A 448 -4.92 -0.07 -14.85
C ASN A 448 -3.84 -1.05 -15.35
N LEU A 449 -4.15 -2.34 -15.34
CA LEU A 449 -3.25 -3.38 -15.85
C LEU A 449 -3.83 -4.01 -17.12
N PRO A 450 -3.02 -4.28 -18.16
CA PRO A 450 -3.45 -5.06 -19.32
C PRO A 450 -4.03 -6.41 -18.88
N GLY A 451 -5.16 -6.78 -19.48
CA GLY A 451 -5.91 -7.95 -19.04
C GLY A 451 -5.12 -9.25 -19.08
N LYS A 452 -4.51 -9.53 -20.23
CA LYS A 452 -3.70 -10.75 -20.41
C LYS A 452 -2.54 -10.81 -19.43
N MET A 453 -1.77 -9.71 -19.29
CA MET A 453 -0.64 -9.64 -18.37
C MET A 453 -1.09 -9.88 -16.91
N ALA A 454 -2.21 -9.29 -16.48
CA ALA A 454 -2.71 -9.45 -15.13
C ALA A 454 -3.01 -10.93 -14.80
N ILE A 455 -3.64 -11.66 -15.73
CA ILE A 455 -3.95 -13.08 -15.53
C ILE A 455 -2.68 -13.94 -15.59
N GLU A 456 -1.77 -13.70 -16.53
CA GLU A 456 -0.48 -14.41 -16.60
C GLU A 456 0.32 -14.23 -15.30
N TYR A 457 0.31 -13.03 -14.73
CA TYR A 457 0.96 -12.72 -13.45
C TYR A 457 0.28 -13.44 -12.28
N LEU A 458 -1.05 -13.30 -12.14
CA LEU A 458 -1.79 -13.89 -11.03
C LEU A 458 -1.75 -15.41 -11.04
N ARG A 459 -2.05 -16.04 -12.19
CA ARG A 459 -2.07 -17.50 -12.33
C ARG A 459 -0.66 -18.10 -12.36
N GLY A 460 0.19 -17.56 -13.22
CA GLY A 460 1.51 -18.16 -13.50
C GLY A 460 2.53 -17.94 -12.40
N LEU A 461 2.62 -16.73 -11.90
CA LEU A 461 3.61 -16.36 -10.88
C LEU A 461 3.01 -16.45 -9.48
N CYS A 462 1.93 -15.71 -9.18
CA CYS A 462 1.43 -15.61 -7.83
C CYS A 462 0.82 -16.91 -7.31
N GLN A 463 -0.02 -17.60 -8.08
CA GLN A 463 -0.67 -18.84 -7.63
C GLN A 463 0.23 -20.06 -7.78
N ASN A 464 0.85 -20.23 -8.95
CA ASN A 464 1.56 -21.45 -9.30
C ASN A 464 3.08 -21.39 -9.11
N ASP A 465 3.63 -20.21 -8.75
CA ASP A 465 5.07 -19.99 -8.48
C ASP A 465 5.98 -20.59 -9.58
N LYS A 466 5.53 -20.50 -10.85
CA LYS A 466 6.20 -21.18 -11.96
C LYS A 466 7.65 -20.75 -12.14
N PHE A 467 7.98 -19.48 -11.91
CA PHE A 467 9.34 -18.96 -12.09
C PHE A 467 10.34 -19.61 -11.15
N ALA A 468 9.96 -19.83 -9.90
CA ALA A 468 10.82 -20.46 -8.90
C ALA A 468 10.77 -21.99 -8.89
N THR A 469 9.83 -22.60 -9.66
CA THR A 469 9.59 -24.04 -9.66
C THR A 469 9.78 -24.68 -11.04
N THR A 470 8.73 -24.74 -11.86
CA THR A 470 8.70 -25.50 -13.13
C THR A 470 9.23 -24.73 -14.33
N GLY A 471 9.26 -23.41 -14.24
CA GLY A 471 9.53 -22.46 -15.32
C GLY A 471 8.27 -21.69 -15.73
N PHE A 472 8.44 -20.40 -16.01
CA PHE A 472 7.37 -19.50 -16.50
C PHE A 472 7.55 -19.24 -17.99
N ASP A 473 6.53 -19.57 -18.77
CA ASP A 473 6.61 -19.42 -20.23
C ASP A 473 6.46 -17.94 -20.62
N VAL A 474 7.51 -17.36 -21.20
CA VAL A 474 7.57 -15.96 -21.63
C VAL A 474 8.53 -15.82 -22.81
N ALA A 475 8.15 -15.03 -23.82
CA ALA A 475 8.97 -14.76 -25.00
C ALA A 475 9.47 -16.03 -25.71
N GLY A 476 8.68 -17.11 -25.68
CA GLY A 476 8.98 -18.40 -26.32
C GLY A 476 9.94 -19.29 -25.54
N ILE A 477 10.28 -18.97 -24.30
CA ILE A 477 11.16 -19.76 -23.43
C ILE A 477 10.50 -20.03 -22.08
N SER A 478 10.96 -21.09 -21.40
CA SER A 478 10.55 -21.42 -20.04
C SER A 478 11.56 -20.81 -19.06
N ALA A 479 11.28 -19.60 -18.61
CA ALA A 479 12.15 -18.83 -17.73
C ALA A 479 12.21 -19.43 -16.33
N LYS A 480 13.41 -19.62 -15.77
CA LYS A 480 13.65 -20.17 -14.44
C LYS A 480 14.50 -19.22 -13.60
N ILE A 481 14.18 -19.09 -12.33
CA ILE A 481 14.89 -18.21 -11.39
C ILE A 481 16.39 -18.51 -11.31
N ALA A 482 16.79 -19.78 -11.46
CA ALA A 482 18.20 -20.20 -11.46
C ALA A 482 19.02 -19.63 -12.62
N ASP A 483 18.36 -19.14 -13.68
CA ASP A 483 19.03 -18.55 -14.85
C ASP A 483 19.33 -17.06 -14.70
N VAL A 484 18.97 -16.45 -13.56
CA VAL A 484 19.37 -15.08 -13.19
C VAL A 484 20.80 -15.12 -12.67
N GLU A 485 21.78 -14.79 -13.53
CA GLU A 485 23.22 -14.96 -13.23
C GLU A 485 24.00 -13.65 -13.05
N VAL A 486 23.42 -12.49 -13.42
CA VAL A 486 24.09 -11.19 -13.23
C VAL A 486 24.28 -10.87 -11.74
N PRO A 487 25.27 -10.03 -11.36
CA PRO A 487 25.39 -9.55 -9.99
C PRO A 487 24.08 -8.93 -9.49
N ILE A 488 23.62 -9.34 -8.32
CA ILE A 488 22.33 -8.94 -7.71
C ILE A 488 22.55 -8.19 -6.40
N CYS A 489 21.87 -7.06 -6.24
CA CYS A 489 21.63 -6.43 -4.95
C CYS A 489 20.12 -6.37 -4.70
N ALA A 490 19.63 -7.03 -3.67
CA ALA A 490 18.22 -6.98 -3.30
C ALA A 490 18.02 -6.18 -2.01
N ILE A 491 17.04 -5.29 -2.04
CA ILE A 491 16.60 -4.49 -0.89
C ILE A 491 15.16 -4.89 -0.58
N ALA A 492 14.95 -5.53 0.57
CA ALA A 492 13.64 -5.85 1.11
C ALA A 492 13.32 -4.98 2.33
N CYS A 493 12.07 -4.97 2.77
CA CYS A 493 11.61 -4.18 3.91
C CYS A 493 11.03 -5.07 5.01
N GLU A 494 11.42 -4.84 6.26
CA GLU A 494 11.13 -5.72 7.40
C GLU A 494 9.63 -5.85 7.69
N SER A 495 8.88 -4.74 7.60
CA SER A 495 7.42 -4.73 7.81
C SER A 495 6.63 -4.60 6.51
N ASP A 496 7.14 -5.19 5.42
CA ASP A 496 6.48 -5.21 4.12
C ASP A 496 5.35 -6.24 4.13
N HIS A 497 4.12 -5.75 3.96
CA HIS A 497 2.90 -6.56 3.92
C HIS A 497 2.50 -6.96 2.48
N ILE A 498 3.22 -6.47 1.47
CA ILE A 498 2.98 -6.75 0.05
C ILE A 498 4.00 -7.78 -0.45
N ALA A 499 5.29 -7.50 -0.23
CA ALA A 499 6.39 -8.36 -0.64
C ALA A 499 7.16 -8.83 0.61
N ALA A 500 6.69 -9.91 1.23
CA ALA A 500 7.29 -10.46 2.43
C ALA A 500 8.81 -10.64 2.26
N TRP A 501 9.61 -10.03 3.13
CA TRP A 501 11.06 -9.99 2.99
C TRP A 501 11.70 -11.39 3.00
N LYS A 502 11.10 -12.35 3.73
CA LYS A 502 11.59 -13.73 3.77
C LYS A 502 11.47 -14.40 2.40
N SER A 503 10.38 -14.16 1.68
CA SER A 503 10.20 -14.66 0.31
C SER A 503 11.12 -13.96 -0.68
N SER A 504 11.31 -12.64 -0.55
CA SER A 504 12.31 -11.91 -1.33
C SER A 504 13.72 -12.48 -1.13
N TYR A 505 14.09 -12.79 0.13
CA TYR A 505 15.35 -13.42 0.48
C TYR A 505 15.50 -14.81 -0.16
N GLN A 506 14.49 -15.67 -0.02
CA GLN A 506 14.48 -17.03 -0.60
C GLN A 506 14.58 -16.98 -2.13
N GLY A 507 13.90 -16.03 -2.76
CA GLY A 507 14.04 -15.80 -4.20
C GLY A 507 15.47 -15.48 -4.59
N VAL A 508 16.14 -14.58 -3.87
CA VAL A 508 17.56 -14.26 -4.11
C VAL A 508 18.47 -15.47 -3.90
N GLN A 509 18.20 -16.31 -2.89
CA GLN A 509 18.95 -17.56 -2.68
C GLN A 509 18.87 -18.47 -3.90
N LYS A 510 17.70 -18.63 -4.51
CA LYS A 510 17.44 -19.51 -5.67
C LYS A 510 18.05 -19.01 -6.98
N MET A 511 18.38 -17.72 -7.11
CA MET A 511 19.04 -17.16 -8.31
C MET A 511 20.42 -17.79 -8.53
N GLY A 512 20.82 -17.97 -9.79
CA GLY A 512 22.13 -18.53 -10.19
C GLY A 512 23.29 -17.55 -10.06
N SER A 513 23.05 -16.28 -9.74
CA SER A 513 24.09 -15.28 -9.52
C SER A 513 25.10 -15.72 -8.46
N LYS A 514 26.39 -15.50 -8.74
CA LYS A 514 27.50 -15.76 -7.80
C LYS A 514 27.83 -14.53 -6.93
N ASP A 515 27.35 -13.36 -7.29
CA ASP A 515 27.57 -12.09 -6.60
C ASP A 515 26.22 -11.55 -6.14
N LYS A 516 25.84 -11.88 -4.91
CA LYS A 516 24.56 -11.54 -4.30
C LYS A 516 24.78 -10.70 -3.06
N THR A 517 24.05 -9.61 -2.95
CA THR A 517 23.97 -8.75 -1.77
C THR A 517 22.51 -8.62 -1.36
N PHE A 518 22.21 -8.78 -0.08
CA PHE A 518 20.87 -8.59 0.46
C PHE A 518 20.90 -7.55 1.57
N ILE A 519 19.98 -6.57 1.50
CA ILE A 519 19.80 -5.50 2.47
C ILE A 519 18.36 -5.57 2.98
N LEU A 520 18.19 -5.65 4.29
CA LEU A 520 16.87 -5.58 4.91
C LEU A 520 16.70 -4.20 5.55
N SER A 521 15.90 -3.36 4.91
CA SER A 521 15.54 -2.02 5.41
C SER A 521 14.46 -2.12 6.48
N GLY A 522 14.50 -1.31 7.50
CA GLY A 522 13.38 -1.10 8.41
C GLY A 522 12.17 -0.51 7.67
N SER A 523 10.97 -0.54 8.31
CA SER A 523 9.71 -0.04 7.75
C SER A 523 9.10 -0.91 6.64
N GLY A 524 8.05 -0.39 5.95
CA GLY A 524 7.25 -1.13 4.98
C GLY A 524 7.62 -0.83 3.53
N HIS A 525 6.84 -1.40 2.61
CA HIS A 525 7.04 -1.48 1.16
C HIS A 525 7.48 -0.18 0.47
N ILE A 526 6.90 0.95 0.87
CA ILE A 526 7.20 2.26 0.29
C ILE A 526 8.18 3.03 1.17
N ALA A 527 7.88 3.16 2.48
CA ALA A 527 8.65 3.99 3.38
C ALA A 527 10.08 3.45 3.64
N GLY A 528 10.29 2.14 3.50
CA GLY A 528 11.62 1.52 3.58
C GLY A 528 12.47 1.78 2.32
N ILE A 529 11.84 1.98 1.17
CA ILE A 529 12.53 2.31 -0.09
C ILE A 529 12.75 3.81 -0.21
N VAL A 530 11.70 4.65 -0.01
CA VAL A 530 11.79 6.11 -0.04
C VAL A 530 12.26 6.63 1.32
N ASN A 531 13.50 6.29 1.67
CA ASN A 531 14.14 6.63 2.96
C ASN A 531 15.42 7.45 2.75
N PRO A 532 15.30 8.77 2.46
CA PRO A 532 16.45 9.60 2.17
C PRO A 532 17.41 9.72 3.38
N PRO A 533 18.73 9.76 3.15
CA PRO A 533 19.73 9.82 4.22
C PRO A 533 19.56 11.00 5.17
N THR A 534 18.98 12.10 4.68
CA THR A 534 18.74 13.33 5.45
C THR A 534 17.74 13.14 6.59
N LYS A 535 16.81 12.19 6.49
CA LYS A 535 15.78 11.93 7.52
C LYS A 535 16.29 11.12 8.71
N LYS A 536 17.40 10.39 8.56
CA LYS A 536 17.98 9.51 9.60
C LYS A 536 16.94 8.58 10.26
N LYS A 537 16.03 8.04 9.44
CA LYS A 537 14.99 7.09 9.85
C LYS A 537 15.28 5.70 9.31
N TYR A 538 14.63 4.71 9.91
CA TYR A 538 14.60 3.33 9.44
C TYR A 538 15.99 2.76 9.14
N GLY A 539 16.66 2.24 10.15
CA GLY A 539 17.91 1.51 9.99
C GLY A 539 17.78 0.33 9.02
N TYR A 540 18.87 -0.31 8.71
CA TYR A 540 18.90 -1.49 7.86
C TYR A 540 19.88 -2.53 8.38
N CYS A 541 19.74 -3.77 7.91
CA CYS A 541 20.58 -4.91 8.27
C CYS A 541 21.31 -5.45 7.05
N THR A 542 22.50 -5.98 7.27
CA THR A 542 23.29 -6.71 6.27
C THR A 542 23.94 -7.96 6.87
N ASN A 543 24.05 -9.00 6.05
CA ASN A 543 24.79 -10.20 6.37
C ASN A 543 25.31 -10.81 5.05
N ASP A 544 26.59 -11.15 5.01
CA ASP A 544 27.21 -11.70 3.80
C ASP A 544 26.88 -13.18 3.59
N ASP A 545 26.44 -13.88 4.63
CA ASP A 545 26.07 -15.30 4.55
C ASP A 545 24.62 -15.47 4.09
N LEU A 546 24.42 -15.65 2.79
CA LEU A 546 23.13 -15.96 2.19
C LEU A 546 22.83 -17.46 2.12
N SER A 547 23.62 -18.33 2.76
CA SER A 547 23.38 -19.78 2.74
C SER A 547 22.42 -20.25 3.85
N VAL A 548 22.17 -19.41 4.85
CA VAL A 548 21.32 -19.72 6.03
C VAL A 548 19.84 -19.40 5.77
N SER A 549 18.97 -19.87 6.66
CA SER A 549 17.54 -19.52 6.60
C SER A 549 17.32 -18.01 6.79
N PRO A 550 16.17 -17.45 6.36
CA PRO A 550 15.87 -16.03 6.57
C PRO A 550 16.02 -15.58 8.03
N ASP A 551 15.51 -16.37 8.99
CA ASP A 551 15.62 -16.07 10.42
C ASP A 551 17.07 -16.17 10.92
N GLY A 552 17.84 -17.14 10.44
CA GLY A 552 19.27 -17.28 10.72
C GLY A 552 20.07 -16.11 10.15
N TRP A 553 19.73 -15.64 8.94
CA TRP A 553 20.34 -14.48 8.32
C TRP A 553 20.10 -13.21 9.16
N GLN A 554 18.85 -12.98 9.57
CA GLN A 554 18.49 -11.81 10.39
C GLN A 554 19.15 -11.86 11.77
N ALA A 555 19.19 -13.02 12.42
CA ALA A 555 19.84 -13.20 13.72
C ALA A 555 21.36 -12.91 13.69
N GLY A 556 22.02 -13.23 12.57
CA GLY A 556 23.45 -12.96 12.35
C GLY A 556 23.73 -11.60 11.70
N ALA A 557 22.72 -10.79 11.41
CA ALA A 557 22.89 -9.57 10.64
C ALA A 557 23.49 -8.42 11.46
N ARG A 558 24.33 -7.62 10.80
CA ARG A 558 24.84 -6.37 11.34
C ARG A 558 23.79 -5.26 11.13
N GLN A 559 23.47 -4.58 12.22
CA GLN A 559 22.57 -3.43 12.21
C GLN A 559 23.32 -2.14 11.80
N HIS A 560 22.65 -1.31 11.00
CA HIS A 560 23.12 -0.01 10.55
C HIS A 560 22.05 1.05 10.82
N GLU A 561 22.48 2.23 11.23
CA GLU A 561 21.57 3.36 11.44
C GLU A 561 21.33 4.13 10.13
N GLY A 562 20.12 4.66 9.97
CA GLY A 562 19.75 5.54 8.86
C GLY A 562 19.49 4.82 7.55
N SER A 563 19.64 5.52 6.44
CA SER A 563 19.26 5.07 5.11
C SER A 563 20.26 4.08 4.50
N TRP A 564 19.75 3.06 3.82
CA TRP A 564 20.53 2.11 3.02
C TRP A 564 21.06 2.71 1.69
N TRP A 565 20.55 3.89 1.24
CA TRP A 565 20.91 4.48 -0.05
C TRP A 565 22.42 4.65 -0.23
N PRO A 566 23.20 5.18 0.75
CA PRO A 566 24.65 5.32 0.59
C PRO A 566 25.36 3.98 0.37
N MET A 567 24.99 2.94 1.14
CA MET A 567 25.58 1.60 0.98
C MET A 567 25.29 1.01 -0.41
N TRP A 568 24.04 1.11 -0.88
CA TRP A 568 23.67 0.70 -2.21
C TRP A 568 24.38 1.52 -3.29
N GLY A 569 24.51 2.83 -3.11
CA GLY A 569 25.25 3.72 -4.01
C GLY A 569 26.71 3.32 -4.15
N ASP A 570 27.38 2.94 -3.07
CA ASP A 570 28.76 2.42 -3.08
C ASP A 570 28.84 1.07 -3.81
N TRP A 571 27.88 0.17 -3.59
CA TRP A 571 27.79 -1.11 -4.33
C TRP A 571 27.60 -0.86 -5.82
N LEU A 572 26.69 0.03 -6.21
CA LEU A 572 26.40 0.38 -7.60
C LEU A 572 27.59 1.08 -8.26
N ALA A 573 28.28 2.00 -7.56
CA ALA A 573 29.46 2.68 -8.07
C ALA A 573 30.57 1.70 -8.47
N LYS A 574 30.81 0.66 -7.67
CA LYS A 574 31.77 -0.43 -7.98
C LYS A 574 31.44 -1.18 -9.27
N LYS A 575 30.14 -1.21 -9.66
CA LYS A 575 29.63 -1.84 -10.89
C LYS A 575 29.52 -0.86 -12.06
N SER A 576 29.79 0.44 -11.87
CA SER A 576 29.47 1.47 -12.87
C SER A 576 30.70 2.04 -13.61
N GLY A 577 31.87 1.47 -13.38
CA GLY A 577 33.11 1.82 -14.07
C GLY A 577 33.66 3.21 -13.67
N LYS A 578 34.61 3.71 -14.48
CA LYS A 578 35.24 5.01 -14.23
C LYS A 578 34.28 6.18 -14.49
N LYS A 579 34.60 7.36 -13.94
CA LYS A 579 33.86 8.58 -14.24
C LYS A 579 34.33 9.19 -15.57
N ILE A 580 33.36 9.68 -16.34
CA ILE A 580 33.52 10.37 -17.63
C ILE A 580 32.78 11.71 -17.57
N ASP A 581 32.91 12.55 -18.58
CA ASP A 581 32.09 13.78 -18.68
C ASP A 581 30.60 13.46 -18.70
N ALA A 582 29.81 14.31 -18.06
CA ALA A 582 28.38 14.14 -17.96
C ALA A 582 27.72 14.11 -19.34
N ARG A 583 26.68 13.26 -19.47
CA ARG A 583 25.89 13.14 -20.69
C ARG A 583 24.67 14.05 -20.61
N THR A 584 24.45 14.85 -21.63
CA THR A 584 23.17 15.55 -21.79
C THR A 584 22.08 14.56 -22.21
N PRO A 585 20.80 14.82 -21.88
CA PRO A 585 19.70 13.96 -22.32
C PRO A 585 19.61 13.82 -23.85
N GLY A 586 19.39 12.58 -24.29
CA GLY A 586 19.24 12.21 -25.69
C GLY A 586 20.56 11.98 -26.43
N SER A 587 20.43 11.77 -27.73
CA SER A 587 21.51 11.63 -28.70
C SER A 587 21.03 12.08 -30.08
N ALA A 588 21.91 12.03 -31.10
CA ALA A 588 21.52 12.37 -32.48
C ALA A 588 20.41 11.44 -33.02
N SER A 589 20.45 10.15 -32.66
CA SER A 589 19.42 9.17 -33.04
C SER A 589 18.17 9.19 -32.14
N TYR A 590 18.31 9.72 -30.94
CA TYR A 590 17.24 9.79 -29.92
C TYR A 590 17.16 11.22 -29.35
N PRO A 591 16.69 12.21 -30.14
CA PRO A 591 16.58 13.57 -29.65
C PRO A 591 15.53 13.67 -28.55
N PRO A 592 15.64 14.64 -27.62
CA PRO A 592 14.60 14.92 -26.65
C PRO A 592 13.23 15.15 -27.31
N LEU A 593 12.20 14.50 -26.77
CA LEU A 593 10.83 14.54 -27.28
C LEU A 593 9.92 15.48 -26.47
N ALA A 594 10.14 15.55 -25.16
CA ALA A 594 9.37 16.35 -24.23
C ALA A 594 10.14 16.47 -22.89
N PRO A 595 9.91 17.54 -22.10
CA PRO A 595 10.49 17.62 -20.76
C PRO A 595 9.92 16.54 -19.83
N ALA A 596 10.72 16.11 -18.83
CA ALA A 596 10.23 15.29 -17.72
C ALA A 596 9.10 16.05 -16.98
N PRO A 597 8.12 15.34 -16.41
CA PRO A 597 7.99 13.89 -16.27
C PRO A 597 7.34 13.18 -17.47
N GLY A 598 7.18 13.82 -18.61
CA GLY A 598 6.54 13.29 -19.80
C GLY A 598 5.01 13.36 -19.75
N SER A 599 4.37 12.66 -20.69
CA SER A 599 2.92 12.69 -20.86
C SER A 599 2.19 11.45 -20.35
N TYR A 600 2.87 10.29 -20.28
CA TYR A 600 2.23 9.03 -19.87
C TYR A 600 1.83 9.06 -18.40
N VAL A 601 2.68 9.61 -17.53
CA VAL A 601 2.40 9.80 -16.11
C VAL A 601 1.21 10.73 -15.83
N LEU A 602 0.91 11.67 -16.78
CA LEU A 602 -0.17 12.64 -16.65
C LEU A 602 -1.53 12.10 -17.11
N ARG A 603 -1.55 10.96 -17.85
CA ARG A 603 -2.82 10.39 -18.32
C ARG A 603 -3.67 9.99 -17.13
N ALA A 604 -4.85 10.58 -17.06
CA ALA A 604 -5.89 10.21 -16.12
C ALA A 604 -6.33 8.75 -16.35
N LYS A 605 -6.96 8.14 -15.35
CA LYS A 605 -7.70 6.89 -15.54
C LYS A 605 -8.68 7.09 -16.70
N VAL A 606 -8.65 6.20 -17.67
CA VAL A 606 -9.75 6.08 -18.63
C VAL A 606 -10.88 5.42 -17.84
N VAL A 607 -11.92 6.18 -17.55
CA VAL A 607 -13.14 5.71 -16.89
C VAL A 607 -13.94 4.87 -17.87
#